data_319199a067cc5e53c5535e325088a94c
#
_entry.id   319199a067cc5e53c5535e325088a94c
#
_cell.length_a   1.000
_cell.length_b   1.000
_cell.length_c   1.000
_cell.angle_alpha   90.00
_cell.angle_beta   90.00
_cell.angle_gamma   90.00
#
_symmetry.space_group_name_H-M   'P 1'
#
loop_
_entity.id
_entity.type
_entity.pdbx_description
1 polymer ?
#
loop_
_entity_poly.entity_id
_entity_poly.type
_entity_poly.pdbx_seq_one_letter_code
_entity_poly.pdbx_strand_id
1 'polypeptide(L)'
;MQGERGTGDDYWDSALPDQLVEHLKNMPDELKYDTVIIDEAQDFHADWWSVVIGALRDEDKGRIYAFGDIRQGIFRQATDIPLQQSKLHLDKNLRNALPIAQLAALCVEEPLDLIGLDGPPVQWVESTNEEAEAAANEEVKKLISQGWKLSDICVLTTGSRHELQRTQGDGAMSRPYWKRYFEEESVYHCTIGGFKGLERRAVVIAMNGWKEPERKKDILYTGITRARDLLIICGSKEEIIHSGGKELFKKLSRDA
;
A
#
# COMPACT_ATOMS: atom_id res chain seq x y z
N MET A 1 2.88 33.43 6.87
CA MET A 1 2.72 33.64 5.41
C MET A 1 1.63 32.71 4.91
N GLN A 2 0.51 33.26 4.44
CA GLN A 2 -0.53 32.52 3.75
C GLN A 2 -0.11 32.47 2.27
N GLY A 3 0.65 31.45 1.90
CA GLY A 3 0.93 31.16 0.50
C GLY A 3 -0.31 30.58 -0.17
N GLU A 4 -0.59 31.00 -1.38
CA GLU A 4 -1.64 30.43 -2.22
C GLU A 4 -1.46 28.91 -2.29
N ARG A 5 -2.49 28.16 -1.91
CA ARG A 5 -2.53 26.70 -2.07
C ARG A 5 -2.69 26.43 -3.55
N GLY A 6 -1.60 26.15 -4.23
CA GLY A 6 -1.64 25.61 -5.58
C GLY A 6 -2.36 24.24 -5.55
N THR A 7 -3.26 24.05 -6.48
CA THR A 7 -4.02 22.82 -6.68
C THR A 7 -3.51 22.15 -7.94
N GLY A 8 -2.55 21.24 -7.80
CA GLY A 8 -2.02 20.45 -8.92
C GLY A 8 -0.79 19.67 -8.49
N ASP A 9 -0.46 18.61 -9.22
CA ASP A 9 0.72 17.78 -8.96
C ASP A 9 2.02 18.63 -8.99
N ASP A 10 2.11 19.64 -9.88
CA ASP A 10 3.25 20.55 -9.97
C ASP A 10 3.55 21.30 -8.66
N TYR A 11 2.52 21.63 -7.87
CA TYR A 11 2.73 22.31 -6.59
C TYR A 11 3.43 21.40 -5.59
N TRP A 12 2.95 20.17 -5.44
CA TRP A 12 3.50 19.21 -4.48
C TRP A 12 4.85 18.66 -4.92
N ASP A 13 5.06 18.54 -6.23
CA ASP A 13 6.22 17.87 -6.78
C ASP A 13 7.41 18.81 -6.99
N SER A 14 7.19 20.10 -7.21
CA SER A 14 8.27 21.06 -7.47
C SER A 14 8.17 22.32 -6.62
N ALA A 15 7.05 23.07 -6.67
CA ALA A 15 6.95 24.38 -6.02
C ALA A 15 7.06 24.33 -4.50
N LEU A 16 6.48 23.32 -3.85
CA LEU A 16 6.59 23.14 -2.40
C LEU A 16 7.99 22.70 -1.97
N PRO A 17 8.62 21.68 -2.62
CA PRO A 17 10.02 21.36 -2.37
C PRO A 17 10.96 22.56 -2.46
N ASP A 18 10.84 23.39 -3.49
CA ASP A 18 11.68 24.58 -3.66
C ASP A 18 11.53 25.56 -2.49
N GLN A 19 10.28 25.83 -2.06
CA GLN A 19 9.99 26.67 -0.91
C GLN A 19 10.58 26.10 0.39
N LEU A 20 10.50 24.79 0.58
CA LEU A 20 11.05 24.10 1.75
C LEU A 20 12.57 24.16 1.75
N VAL A 21 13.22 23.92 0.62
CA VAL A 21 14.69 24.04 0.49
C VAL A 21 15.14 25.46 0.86
N GLU A 22 14.46 26.51 0.36
CA GLU A 22 14.80 27.87 0.70
C GLU A 22 14.59 28.19 2.19
N HIS A 23 13.55 27.62 2.80
CA HIS A 23 13.34 27.73 4.24
C HIS A 23 14.46 27.04 5.04
N LEU A 24 14.85 25.85 4.63
CA LEU A 24 15.90 25.05 5.29
C LEU A 24 17.29 25.72 5.21
N LYS A 25 17.61 26.44 4.13
CA LYS A 25 18.84 27.22 4.04
C LYS A 25 18.98 28.27 5.13
N ASN A 26 17.84 28.84 5.56
CA ASN A 26 17.80 29.89 6.58
C ASN A 26 17.53 29.32 7.99
N MET A 27 17.39 28.00 8.13
CA MET A 27 17.14 27.36 9.41
C MET A 27 18.43 27.21 10.22
N PRO A 28 18.44 27.57 11.52
CA PRO A 28 19.59 27.34 12.39
C PRO A 28 19.98 25.87 12.45
N ASP A 29 21.28 25.58 12.49
CA ASP A 29 21.80 24.19 12.48
C ASP A 29 21.32 23.38 13.68
N GLU A 30 21.02 24.03 14.82
CA GLU A 30 20.48 23.37 16.02
C GLU A 30 19.09 22.77 15.80
N LEU A 31 18.35 23.27 14.80
CA LEU A 31 17.02 22.77 14.42
C LEU A 31 17.07 21.74 13.29
N LYS A 32 18.24 21.50 12.70
CA LYS A 32 18.43 20.48 11.67
C LYS A 32 18.79 19.13 12.27
N TYR A 33 18.74 18.10 11.48
CA TYR A 33 18.89 16.70 11.90
C TYR A 33 20.28 16.16 11.59
N ASP A 34 20.81 15.29 12.43
CA ASP A 34 22.02 14.52 12.15
C ASP A 34 21.72 13.28 11.29
N THR A 35 20.47 12.82 11.36
CA THR A 35 20.03 11.60 10.66
C THR A 35 18.57 11.76 10.23
N VAL A 36 18.27 11.37 9.00
CA VAL A 36 16.91 11.27 8.46
C VAL A 36 16.62 9.83 8.09
N ILE A 37 15.46 9.32 8.50
CA ILE A 37 14.98 7.98 8.16
C ILE A 37 13.70 8.15 7.35
N ILE A 38 13.66 7.53 6.18
CA ILE A 38 12.55 7.61 5.23
C ILE A 38 11.97 6.22 5.07
N ASP A 39 10.67 6.10 5.26
CA ASP A 39 9.90 4.91 4.89
C ASP A 39 9.17 5.14 3.56
N GLU A 40 8.87 4.06 2.84
CA GLU A 40 8.19 4.09 1.52
C GLU A 40 8.90 5.03 0.51
N ALA A 41 10.22 5.01 0.47
CA ALA A 41 11.05 5.91 -0.32
C ALA A 41 10.77 5.85 -1.83
N GLN A 42 10.19 4.76 -2.34
CA GLN A 42 9.76 4.62 -3.74
C GLN A 42 8.61 5.58 -4.12
N ASP A 43 7.93 6.18 -3.15
CA ASP A 43 6.89 7.17 -3.40
C ASP A 43 7.42 8.60 -3.46
N PHE A 44 8.71 8.81 -3.19
CA PHE A 44 9.32 10.13 -3.21
C PHE A 44 9.52 10.62 -4.64
N HIS A 45 9.14 11.87 -4.91
CA HIS A 45 9.52 12.57 -6.12
C HIS A 45 11.01 12.95 -6.06
N ALA A 46 11.66 13.08 -7.24
CA ALA A 46 13.08 13.43 -7.31
C ALA A 46 13.41 14.71 -6.55
N ASP A 47 12.59 15.74 -6.66
CA ASP A 47 12.82 17.05 -6.02
C ASP A 47 12.69 17.01 -4.49
N TRP A 48 11.95 16.03 -3.94
CA TRP A 48 11.81 15.89 -2.49
C TRP A 48 13.11 15.48 -1.81
N TRP A 49 14.04 14.84 -2.53
CA TRP A 49 15.34 14.48 -1.99
C TRP A 49 16.18 15.70 -1.64
N SER A 50 16.04 16.81 -2.36
CA SER A 50 16.70 18.09 -2.04
C SER A 50 16.23 18.63 -0.68
N VAL A 51 14.96 18.46 -0.34
CA VAL A 51 14.42 18.82 0.99
C VAL A 51 15.02 17.94 2.08
N VAL A 52 15.11 16.63 1.84
CA VAL A 52 15.68 15.67 2.80
C VAL A 52 17.14 16.00 3.09
N ILE A 53 17.93 16.26 2.04
CA ILE A 53 19.35 16.62 2.17
C ILE A 53 19.49 17.96 2.91
N GLY A 54 18.73 18.99 2.52
CA GLY A 54 18.76 20.31 3.17
C GLY A 54 18.33 20.32 4.64
N ALA A 55 17.58 19.28 5.07
CA ALA A 55 17.20 19.11 6.47
C ALA A 55 18.33 18.54 7.35
N LEU A 56 19.43 18.06 6.77
CA LEU A 56 20.60 17.62 7.52
C LEU A 56 21.40 18.83 8.01
N ARG A 57 21.94 18.72 9.23
CA ARG A 57 22.81 19.73 9.83
C ARG A 57 24.13 19.87 9.06
N ASP A 58 24.65 18.77 8.58
CA ASP A 58 25.87 18.67 7.79
C ASP A 58 25.57 17.70 6.63
N GLU A 59 25.53 18.21 5.42
CA GLU A 59 25.18 17.42 4.24
C GLU A 59 26.22 16.33 3.92
N ASP A 60 27.49 16.54 4.30
CA ASP A 60 28.58 15.60 4.05
C ASP A 60 28.67 14.50 5.12
N LYS A 61 28.28 14.77 6.36
CA LYS A 61 28.40 13.84 7.50
C LYS A 61 27.05 13.31 7.98
N GLY A 62 25.97 13.95 7.59
CA GLY A 62 24.61 13.51 7.89
C GLY A 62 24.33 12.12 7.32
N ARG A 63 23.37 11.43 7.91
CA ARG A 63 23.01 10.08 7.51
C ARG A 63 21.57 10.04 7.00
N ILE A 64 21.36 9.36 5.88
CA ILE A 64 20.03 9.09 5.33
C ILE A 64 19.86 7.59 5.23
N TYR A 65 18.79 7.08 5.84
CA TYR A 65 18.34 5.70 5.67
C TYR A 65 16.99 5.72 4.94
N ALA A 66 16.93 5.10 3.77
CA ALA A 66 15.73 5.01 2.97
C ALA A 66 15.29 3.55 2.87
N PHE A 67 14.06 3.28 3.31
CA PHE A 67 13.40 1.99 3.19
C PHE A 67 12.34 2.10 2.11
N GLY A 68 12.25 1.09 1.25
CA GLY A 68 11.27 1.09 0.17
C GLY A 68 11.17 -0.25 -0.54
N ASP A 69 10.03 -0.51 -1.13
CA ASP A 69 9.80 -1.63 -2.04
C ASP A 69 9.39 -1.09 -3.40
N ILE A 70 10.29 -1.17 -4.37
CA ILE A 70 10.07 -0.68 -5.75
C ILE A 70 8.80 -1.31 -6.36
N ARG A 71 8.46 -2.54 -5.96
CA ARG A 71 7.28 -3.27 -6.42
C ARG A 71 5.96 -2.71 -5.91
N GLN A 72 5.99 -1.90 -4.85
CA GLN A 72 4.83 -1.24 -4.25
C GLN A 72 4.70 0.24 -4.66
N GLY A 73 5.42 0.69 -5.69
CA GLY A 73 5.35 2.05 -6.20
C GLY A 73 4.03 2.35 -6.92
N ILE A 74 2.89 2.32 -6.24
CA ILE A 74 1.56 2.53 -6.85
C ILE A 74 1.20 4.00 -7.05
N PHE A 75 1.89 4.92 -6.43
CA PHE A 75 1.59 6.35 -6.56
C PHE A 75 2.46 7.04 -7.62
N ARG A 76 3.66 6.52 -7.88
CA ARG A 76 4.64 7.11 -8.82
C ARG A 76 5.46 6.03 -9.48
N GLN A 77 6.04 6.34 -10.65
CA GLN A 77 7.11 5.52 -11.20
C GLN A 77 8.30 5.62 -10.25
N ALA A 78 8.88 4.47 -9.90
CA ALA A 78 10.04 4.42 -9.03
C ALA A 78 11.14 5.34 -9.57
N THR A 79 11.37 6.46 -8.90
CA THR A 79 12.51 7.30 -9.16
C THR A 79 13.74 6.67 -8.53
N ASP A 80 14.87 6.74 -9.23
CA ASP A 80 16.14 6.31 -8.65
C ASP A 80 16.36 7.06 -7.34
N ILE A 81 16.48 6.30 -6.25
CA ILE A 81 16.85 6.87 -4.96
C ILE A 81 18.27 7.39 -5.11
N PRO A 82 18.53 8.69 -4.97
CA PRO A 82 19.84 9.29 -5.26
C PRO A 82 20.90 9.02 -4.19
N LEU A 83 20.79 7.88 -3.52
CA LEU A 83 21.74 7.45 -2.50
C LEU A 83 22.80 6.55 -3.14
N GLN A 84 24.03 7.03 -3.19
CA GLN A 84 25.16 6.32 -3.81
C GLN A 84 25.76 5.20 -2.95
N GLN A 85 25.23 4.92 -1.76
CA GLN A 85 25.84 4.01 -0.80
C GLN A 85 25.14 2.64 -0.75
N SER A 86 25.72 1.75 0.08
CA SER A 86 25.37 0.32 0.17
C SER A 86 23.87 0.05 0.19
N LYS A 87 23.37 -0.64 -0.83
CA LYS A 87 22.01 -1.16 -0.85
C LYS A 87 21.99 -2.48 -0.08
N LEU A 88 21.11 -2.58 0.92
CA LEU A 88 20.80 -3.84 1.60
C LEU A 88 19.46 -4.34 1.05
N HIS A 89 19.45 -5.58 0.58
CA HIS A 89 18.24 -6.21 0.08
C HIS A 89 17.62 -7.06 1.20
N LEU A 90 16.33 -6.80 1.49
CA LEU A 90 15.49 -7.64 2.33
C LEU A 90 14.61 -8.47 1.40
N ASP A 91 15.08 -9.63 1.03
CA ASP A 91 14.49 -10.53 0.02
C ASP A 91 13.53 -11.57 0.63
N LYS A 92 13.54 -11.72 1.95
CA LYS A 92 12.69 -12.69 2.65
C LYS A 92 11.32 -12.14 2.97
N ASN A 93 10.29 -12.82 2.50
CA ASN A 93 8.93 -12.51 2.91
C ASN A 93 8.63 -13.17 4.27
N LEU A 94 8.61 -12.36 5.32
CA LEU A 94 8.31 -12.78 6.70
C LEU A 94 6.93 -12.32 7.19
N ARG A 95 6.21 -11.55 6.39
CA ARG A 95 4.92 -10.95 6.77
C ARG A 95 3.75 -11.90 6.49
N ASN A 96 3.70 -12.41 5.28
CA ASN A 96 2.55 -13.14 4.79
C ASN A 96 2.66 -14.64 5.07
N ALA A 97 1.54 -15.30 5.33
CA ALA A 97 1.45 -16.75 5.28
C ALA A 97 1.89 -17.28 3.90
N LEU A 98 2.45 -18.46 3.87
CA LEU A 98 3.09 -19.02 2.66
C LEU A 98 2.18 -19.05 1.42
N PRO A 99 0.87 -19.40 1.49
CA PRO A 99 0.00 -19.35 0.31
C PRO A 99 -0.17 -17.94 -0.25
N ILE A 100 -0.21 -16.91 0.62
CA ILE A 100 -0.31 -15.51 0.23
C ILE A 100 1.00 -15.05 -0.42
N ALA A 101 2.14 -15.38 0.18
CA ALA A 101 3.45 -15.06 -0.35
C ALA A 101 3.68 -15.69 -1.73
N GLN A 102 3.26 -16.94 -1.91
CA GLN A 102 3.30 -17.64 -3.21
C GLN A 102 2.45 -16.95 -4.28
N LEU A 103 1.26 -16.45 -3.90
CA LEU A 103 0.41 -15.71 -4.81
C LEU A 103 1.02 -14.35 -5.18
N ALA A 104 1.53 -13.61 -4.19
CA ALA A 104 2.22 -12.34 -4.40
C ALA A 104 3.42 -12.48 -5.34
N ALA A 105 4.19 -13.56 -5.23
CA ALA A 105 5.34 -13.84 -6.09
C ALA A 105 4.96 -13.96 -7.58
N LEU A 106 3.73 -14.31 -7.91
CA LEU A 106 3.24 -14.34 -9.30
C LEU A 106 2.97 -12.95 -9.88
N CYS A 107 2.89 -11.94 -9.03
CA CYS A 107 2.71 -10.55 -9.45
C CYS A 107 4.05 -9.84 -9.73
N VAL A 108 5.18 -10.43 -9.41
CA VAL A 108 6.50 -9.80 -9.58
C VAL A 108 7.38 -10.65 -10.49
N GLU A 109 8.34 -10.01 -11.16
CA GLU A 109 9.26 -10.71 -12.07
C GLU A 109 10.49 -11.25 -11.35
N GLU A 110 10.88 -10.59 -10.25
CA GLU A 110 12.02 -11.01 -9.46
C GLU A 110 11.63 -12.12 -8.46
N PRO A 111 12.48 -13.13 -8.26
CA PRO A 111 12.22 -14.19 -7.32
C PRO A 111 12.15 -13.62 -5.88
N LEU A 112 11.11 -14.03 -5.14
CA LEU A 112 11.00 -13.79 -3.71
C LEU A 112 11.46 -15.02 -2.95
N ASP A 113 12.25 -14.84 -1.90
CA ASP A 113 12.55 -15.93 -0.97
C ASP A 113 11.33 -16.12 -0.06
N LEU A 114 10.57 -17.16 -0.36
CA LEU A 114 9.30 -17.46 0.29
C LEU A 114 9.55 -18.24 1.59
N ILE A 115 9.79 -17.51 2.65
CA ILE A 115 9.84 -18.04 4.01
C ILE A 115 8.60 -17.54 4.72
N GLY A 116 7.61 -18.39 4.88
CA GLY A 116 6.37 -18.04 5.56
C GLY A 116 5.88 -19.16 6.45
N LEU A 117 5.05 -18.83 7.43
CA LEU A 117 4.30 -19.83 8.18
C LEU A 117 3.23 -20.45 7.29
N ASP A 118 2.91 -21.72 7.55
CA ASP A 118 1.75 -22.34 6.91
C ASP A 118 0.50 -21.54 7.23
N GLY A 119 -0.42 -21.52 6.28
CA GLY A 119 -1.67 -20.77 6.40
C GLY A 119 -2.75 -21.39 5.51
N PRO A 120 -3.99 -20.94 5.65
CA PRO A 120 -5.07 -21.39 4.79
C PRO A 120 -4.79 -20.99 3.33
N PRO A 121 -5.30 -21.75 2.35
CA PRO A 121 -5.20 -21.38 0.95
C PRO A 121 -5.89 -20.03 0.71
N VAL A 122 -5.40 -19.30 -0.29
CA VAL A 122 -6.07 -18.08 -0.72
C VAL A 122 -7.38 -18.43 -1.37
N GLN A 123 -8.46 -17.78 -0.95
CA GLN A 123 -9.79 -18.04 -1.44
C GLN A 123 -10.15 -17.07 -2.58
N TRP A 124 -10.87 -17.59 -3.57
CA TRP A 124 -11.43 -16.79 -4.64
C TRP A 124 -12.95 -16.95 -4.67
N VAL A 125 -13.64 -15.80 -4.77
CA VAL A 125 -15.08 -15.72 -4.92
C VAL A 125 -15.37 -15.00 -6.24
N GLU A 126 -15.98 -15.72 -7.17
CA GLU A 126 -16.34 -15.13 -8.45
C GLU A 126 -17.47 -14.10 -8.29
N SER A 127 -17.23 -12.90 -8.84
CA SER A 127 -18.20 -11.81 -8.84
C SER A 127 -17.90 -10.85 -9.99
N THR A 128 -18.90 -10.11 -10.44
CA THR A 128 -18.66 -8.95 -11.32
C THR A 128 -18.08 -7.79 -10.54
N ASN A 129 -17.61 -6.75 -11.24
CA ASN A 129 -17.07 -5.54 -10.59
C ASN A 129 -18.15 -4.84 -9.73
N GLU A 130 -19.40 -4.85 -10.19
CA GLU A 130 -20.54 -4.24 -9.51
C GLU A 130 -20.94 -5.03 -8.25
N GLU A 131 -20.74 -6.34 -8.25
CA GLU A 131 -21.09 -7.25 -7.15
C GLU A 131 -19.94 -7.47 -6.16
N ALA A 132 -18.70 -7.05 -6.50
CA ALA A 132 -17.52 -7.38 -5.73
C ALA A 132 -17.58 -6.88 -4.27
N GLU A 133 -18.13 -5.68 -4.03
CA GLU A 133 -18.29 -5.16 -2.68
C GLU A 133 -19.33 -5.97 -1.87
N ALA A 134 -20.41 -6.36 -2.50
CA ALA A 134 -21.43 -7.19 -1.86
C ALA A 134 -20.88 -8.59 -1.52
N ALA A 135 -20.15 -9.21 -2.47
CA ALA A 135 -19.50 -10.49 -2.25
C ALA A 135 -18.47 -10.41 -1.10
N ALA A 136 -17.67 -9.34 -1.06
CA ALA A 136 -16.71 -9.12 0.03
C ALA A 136 -17.40 -8.98 1.39
N ASN A 137 -18.54 -8.27 1.45
CA ASN A 137 -19.30 -8.13 2.69
C ASN A 137 -19.89 -9.48 3.17
N GLU A 138 -20.30 -10.37 2.27
CA GLU A 138 -20.75 -11.72 2.64
C GLU A 138 -19.57 -12.55 3.19
N GLU A 139 -18.39 -12.47 2.61
CA GLU A 139 -17.19 -13.14 3.14
C GLU A 139 -16.81 -12.61 4.53
N VAL A 140 -16.91 -11.30 4.76
CA VAL A 140 -16.71 -10.71 6.10
C VAL A 140 -17.70 -11.31 7.12
N LYS A 141 -18.97 -11.45 6.77
CA LYS A 141 -19.97 -12.09 7.66
C LYS A 141 -19.61 -13.53 7.99
N LYS A 142 -19.13 -14.29 7.00
CA LYS A 142 -18.64 -15.67 7.21
C LYS A 142 -17.45 -15.69 8.16
N LEU A 143 -16.46 -14.82 7.97
CA LEU A 143 -15.31 -14.72 8.86
C LEU A 143 -15.72 -14.41 10.29
N ILE A 144 -16.63 -13.45 10.49
CA ILE A 144 -17.17 -13.12 11.82
C ILE A 144 -17.85 -14.34 12.45
N SER A 145 -18.65 -15.08 11.67
CA SER A 145 -19.32 -16.30 12.15
C SER A 145 -18.35 -17.42 12.52
N GLN A 146 -17.16 -17.43 11.92
CA GLN A 146 -16.06 -18.35 12.21
C GLN A 146 -15.21 -17.89 13.42
N GLY A 147 -15.53 -16.77 14.04
CA GLY A 147 -14.86 -16.26 15.24
C GLY A 147 -13.72 -15.28 15.00
N TRP A 148 -13.53 -14.79 13.77
CA TRP A 148 -12.58 -13.72 13.52
C TRP A 148 -13.04 -12.42 14.20
N LYS A 149 -12.09 -11.71 14.82
CA LYS A 149 -12.38 -10.40 15.43
C LYS A 149 -12.56 -9.36 14.32
N LEU A 150 -13.44 -8.39 14.55
CA LEU A 150 -13.65 -7.29 13.62
C LEU A 150 -12.36 -6.52 13.32
N SER A 151 -11.53 -6.33 14.33
CA SER A 151 -10.22 -5.69 14.23
C SER A 151 -9.20 -6.47 13.39
N ASP A 152 -9.38 -7.77 13.21
CA ASP A 152 -8.48 -8.60 12.41
C ASP A 152 -8.79 -8.54 10.90
N ILE A 153 -9.94 -7.97 10.53
CA ILE A 153 -10.47 -8.00 9.16
C ILE A 153 -10.39 -6.61 8.53
N CYS A 154 -9.99 -6.54 7.28
CA CYS A 154 -10.25 -5.38 6.44
C CYS A 154 -10.77 -5.77 5.06
N VAL A 155 -11.56 -4.85 4.46
CA VAL A 155 -12.00 -4.92 3.07
C VAL A 155 -11.25 -3.86 2.27
N LEU A 156 -10.58 -4.29 1.22
CA LEU A 156 -9.83 -3.41 0.33
C LEU A 156 -10.46 -3.40 -1.06
N THR A 157 -10.64 -2.21 -1.64
CA THR A 157 -11.15 -2.06 -2.99
C THR A 157 -10.03 -1.69 -3.97
N THR A 158 -10.13 -2.17 -5.20
CA THR A 158 -9.15 -1.89 -6.27
C THR A 158 -9.42 -0.57 -7.00
N GLY A 159 -10.68 -0.16 -7.07
CA GLY A 159 -11.14 1.01 -7.81
C GLY A 159 -11.71 2.11 -6.92
N SER A 160 -13.03 2.21 -6.89
CA SER A 160 -13.73 3.20 -6.08
C SER A 160 -13.71 2.86 -4.59
N ARG A 161 -13.91 3.88 -3.75
CA ARG A 161 -14.05 3.67 -2.29
C ARG A 161 -15.28 2.80 -2.00
N HIS A 162 -15.13 1.86 -1.09
CA HIS A 162 -16.23 1.06 -0.57
C HIS A 162 -17.35 1.94 -0.02
N GLU A 163 -18.62 1.52 -0.14
CA GLU A 163 -19.76 2.28 0.35
C GLU A 163 -19.63 2.64 1.83
N LEU A 164 -19.25 1.71 2.68
CA LEU A 164 -19.02 1.94 4.11
C LEU A 164 -17.88 2.92 4.38
N GLN A 165 -16.87 2.97 3.51
CA GLN A 165 -15.82 3.98 3.59
C GLN A 165 -16.36 5.38 3.24
N ARG A 166 -17.24 5.47 2.24
CA ARG A 166 -17.86 6.75 1.81
C ARG A 166 -18.77 7.34 2.89
N THR A 167 -19.53 6.50 3.59
CA THR A 167 -20.47 6.92 4.63
C THR A 167 -19.81 7.29 5.96
N GLN A 168 -18.56 6.87 6.16
CA GLN A 168 -17.86 6.98 7.44
C GLN A 168 -17.06 8.28 7.63
N GLY A 169 -17.16 9.25 6.74
CA GLY A 169 -16.58 10.59 6.89
C GLY A 169 -15.71 11.03 5.71
N ASP A 170 -15.57 12.32 5.56
CA ASP A 170 -14.87 12.99 4.48
C ASP A 170 -13.35 12.74 4.54
N GLY A 171 -12.90 11.85 3.69
CA GLY A 171 -11.50 11.74 3.30
C GLY A 171 -10.60 10.90 4.19
N ALA A 172 -9.65 10.23 3.56
CA ALA A 172 -8.59 9.40 4.16
C ALA A 172 -7.66 10.17 5.13
N MET A 173 -7.90 11.46 5.38
CA MET A 173 -7.11 12.34 6.25
C MET A 173 -7.87 12.76 7.50
N SER A 174 -9.12 12.29 7.71
CA SER A 174 -9.89 12.67 8.90
C SER A 174 -9.49 11.86 10.14
N ARG A 175 -9.33 12.53 11.28
CA ARG A 175 -9.12 11.86 12.58
C ARG A 175 -10.09 10.70 12.86
N PRO A 176 -11.41 10.82 12.59
CA PRO A 176 -12.36 9.73 12.82
C PRO A 176 -12.10 8.49 11.98
N TYR A 177 -11.61 8.65 10.75
CA TYR A 177 -11.27 7.55 9.86
C TYR A 177 -10.11 6.70 10.41
N TRP A 178 -9.00 7.35 10.79
CA TRP A 178 -7.84 6.69 11.37
C TRP A 178 -8.11 6.16 12.78
N LYS A 179 -8.94 6.87 13.55
CA LYS A 179 -9.35 6.44 14.87
C LYS A 179 -9.93 5.01 14.84
N ARG A 180 -10.78 4.70 13.88
CA ARG A 180 -11.37 3.36 13.72
C ARG A 180 -10.34 2.28 13.41
N TYR A 181 -9.30 2.60 12.66
CA TYR A 181 -8.22 1.65 12.42
C TYR A 181 -7.51 1.27 13.72
N PHE A 182 -7.25 2.25 14.58
CA PHE A 182 -6.51 2.06 15.83
C PHE A 182 -7.38 1.59 17.00
N GLU A 183 -8.68 1.91 17.03
CA GLU A 183 -9.59 1.46 18.09
C GLU A 183 -10.00 -0.01 17.96
N GLU A 184 -9.76 -0.62 16.79
CA GLU A 184 -9.97 -2.06 16.57
C GLU A 184 -11.41 -2.57 16.86
N GLU A 185 -12.41 -1.71 16.84
CA GLU A 185 -13.80 -2.04 17.17
C GLU A 185 -14.65 -2.44 15.98
N SER A 186 -14.14 -2.30 14.75
CA SER A 186 -14.89 -2.55 13.52
C SER A 186 -14.01 -3.09 12.40
N VAL A 187 -14.65 -3.73 11.43
CA VAL A 187 -14.02 -4.05 10.14
C VAL A 187 -13.60 -2.76 9.45
N TYR A 188 -12.37 -2.72 8.99
CA TYR A 188 -11.83 -1.55 8.32
C TYR A 188 -12.03 -1.63 6.80
N HIS A 189 -12.55 -0.54 6.21
CA HIS A 189 -12.80 -0.46 4.78
C HIS A 189 -11.94 0.62 4.15
N CYS A 190 -11.17 0.29 3.11
CA CYS A 190 -10.25 1.22 2.45
C CYS A 190 -10.04 0.84 0.98
N THR A 191 -9.51 1.76 0.18
CA THR A 191 -8.88 1.41 -1.10
C THR A 191 -7.50 0.81 -0.85
N ILE A 192 -7.01 -0.04 -1.75
CA ILE A 192 -5.65 -0.61 -1.64
C ILE A 192 -4.61 0.49 -1.49
N GLY A 193 -4.68 1.56 -2.31
CA GLY A 193 -3.75 2.68 -2.21
C GLY A 193 -3.81 3.40 -0.85
N GLY A 194 -5.01 3.60 -0.30
CA GLY A 194 -5.18 4.21 1.02
C GLY A 194 -4.74 3.31 2.19
N PHE A 195 -4.57 2.01 1.97
CA PHE A 195 -4.12 1.03 2.95
C PHE A 195 -2.63 0.69 2.83
N LYS A 196 -1.92 1.37 1.93
CA LYS A 196 -0.47 1.18 1.79
C LYS A 196 0.25 1.47 3.12
N GLY A 197 1.27 0.69 3.44
CA GLY A 197 1.97 0.77 4.73
C GLY A 197 1.27 0.09 5.91
N LEU A 198 -0.01 -0.29 5.77
CA LEU A 198 -0.78 -0.99 6.80
C LEU A 198 -0.91 -2.49 6.50
N GLU A 199 -1.40 -3.25 7.48
CA GLU A 199 -1.66 -4.69 7.33
C GLU A 199 -2.82 -5.14 8.22
N ARG A 200 -3.42 -6.28 7.89
CA ARG A 200 -4.41 -6.99 8.74
C ARG A 200 -4.20 -8.50 8.65
N ARG A 201 -4.70 -9.20 9.65
CA ARG A 201 -4.62 -10.67 9.67
C ARG A 201 -5.45 -11.28 8.55
N ALA A 202 -6.65 -10.79 8.33
CA ALA A 202 -7.54 -11.21 7.25
C ALA A 202 -7.85 -10.03 6.33
N VAL A 203 -7.61 -10.20 5.04
CA VAL A 203 -7.92 -9.20 4.02
C VAL A 203 -8.89 -9.78 3.02
N VAL A 204 -9.96 -9.04 2.73
CA VAL A 204 -10.90 -9.34 1.65
C VAL A 204 -10.73 -8.25 0.58
N ILE A 205 -10.29 -8.63 -0.61
CA ILE A 205 -10.15 -7.72 -1.75
C ILE A 205 -11.43 -7.77 -2.58
N ALA A 206 -12.06 -6.62 -2.77
CA ALA A 206 -13.17 -6.42 -3.69
C ALA A 206 -12.67 -5.75 -4.97
N MET A 207 -12.68 -6.48 -6.08
CA MET A 207 -12.24 -5.98 -7.39
C MET A 207 -13.39 -5.22 -8.05
N ASN A 208 -13.66 -4.00 -7.57
CA ASN A 208 -14.76 -3.15 -8.00
C ASN A 208 -14.39 -2.17 -9.14
N GLY A 209 -13.50 -2.58 -10.03
CA GLY A 209 -12.91 -1.79 -11.11
C GLY A 209 -11.52 -1.29 -10.77
N TRP A 210 -10.96 -0.43 -11.64
CA TRP A 210 -9.60 0.09 -11.49
C TRP A 210 -9.60 1.61 -11.71
N LYS A 211 -9.05 2.32 -10.75
CA LYS A 211 -8.84 3.76 -10.89
C LYS A 211 -7.69 4.07 -11.85
N GLU A 212 -6.64 3.23 -11.82
CA GLU A 212 -5.44 3.32 -12.64
C GLU A 212 -5.23 1.98 -13.36
N PRO A 213 -5.88 1.78 -14.53
CA PRO A 213 -5.88 0.48 -15.22
C PRO A 213 -4.49 0.02 -15.66
N GLU A 214 -3.57 0.93 -15.95
CA GLU A 214 -2.18 0.67 -16.34
C GLU A 214 -1.35 0.09 -15.19
N ARG A 215 -1.79 0.25 -13.96
CA ARG A 215 -1.11 -0.18 -12.73
C ARG A 215 -1.81 -1.33 -11.99
N LYS A 216 -2.71 -2.02 -12.67
CA LYS A 216 -3.50 -3.12 -12.08
C LYS A 216 -2.65 -4.14 -11.35
N LYS A 217 -1.51 -4.52 -11.92
CA LYS A 217 -0.61 -5.53 -11.38
C LYS A 217 0.02 -5.07 -10.06
N ASP A 218 0.49 -3.83 -10.00
CA ASP A 218 1.12 -3.26 -8.82
C ASP A 218 0.10 -3.05 -7.69
N ILE A 219 -1.11 -2.59 -8.06
CA ILE A 219 -2.22 -2.43 -7.11
C ILE A 219 -2.60 -3.79 -6.53
N LEU A 220 -2.76 -4.82 -7.36
CA LEU A 220 -3.10 -6.16 -6.91
C LEU A 220 -2.01 -6.74 -5.99
N TYR A 221 -0.74 -6.64 -6.38
CA TYR A 221 0.41 -7.03 -5.56
C TYR A 221 0.38 -6.35 -4.20
N THR A 222 0.19 -5.02 -4.19
CA THR A 222 0.10 -4.25 -2.96
C THR A 222 -1.03 -4.75 -2.07
N GLY A 223 -2.22 -4.99 -2.63
CA GLY A 223 -3.37 -5.50 -1.88
C GLY A 223 -3.14 -6.89 -1.29
N ILE A 224 -2.59 -7.82 -2.08
CA ILE A 224 -2.26 -9.19 -1.65
C ILE A 224 -1.30 -9.15 -0.44
N THR A 225 -0.26 -8.31 -0.52
CA THR A 225 0.77 -8.22 0.52
C THR A 225 0.30 -7.56 1.82
N ARG A 226 -0.92 -7.01 1.86
CA ARG A 226 -1.53 -6.47 3.10
C ARG A 226 -2.07 -7.55 4.02
N ALA A 227 -2.34 -8.75 3.52
CA ALA A 227 -2.87 -9.88 4.28
C ALA A 227 -1.73 -10.62 4.99
N ARG A 228 -1.88 -10.87 6.29
CA ARG A 228 -0.91 -11.67 7.05
C ARG A 228 -1.25 -13.16 7.03
N ASP A 229 -2.46 -13.50 7.45
CA ASP A 229 -2.87 -14.87 7.74
C ASP A 229 -3.86 -15.43 6.71
N LEU A 230 -4.82 -14.62 6.24
CA LEU A 230 -5.88 -15.02 5.32
C LEU A 230 -6.12 -13.96 4.25
N LEU A 231 -6.28 -14.42 3.02
CA LEU A 231 -6.65 -13.58 1.88
C LEU A 231 -7.84 -14.18 1.13
N ILE A 232 -8.84 -13.34 0.86
CA ILE A 232 -9.97 -13.65 0.00
C ILE A 232 -10.03 -12.61 -1.12
N ILE A 233 -10.21 -13.03 -2.36
CA ILE A 233 -10.32 -12.14 -3.52
C ILE A 233 -11.71 -12.36 -4.15
N CYS A 234 -12.51 -11.28 -4.16
CA CYS A 234 -13.82 -11.23 -4.81
C CYS A 234 -13.68 -10.48 -6.14
N GLY A 235 -13.84 -11.15 -7.25
CA GLY A 235 -13.69 -10.56 -8.57
C GLY A 235 -13.85 -11.57 -9.70
N SER A 236 -14.02 -11.06 -10.93
CA SER A 236 -14.19 -11.93 -12.08
C SER A 236 -12.87 -12.58 -12.51
N LYS A 237 -12.98 -13.75 -13.13
CA LYS A 237 -11.86 -14.45 -13.75
C LYS A 237 -11.10 -13.54 -14.71
N GLU A 238 -11.81 -12.80 -15.54
CA GLU A 238 -11.25 -11.91 -16.55
C GLU A 238 -10.38 -10.83 -15.90
N GLU A 239 -10.89 -10.17 -14.85
CA GLU A 239 -10.14 -9.13 -14.14
C GLU A 239 -8.91 -9.68 -13.42
N ILE A 240 -9.01 -10.86 -12.82
CA ILE A 240 -7.87 -11.52 -12.18
C ILE A 240 -6.79 -11.84 -13.22
N ILE A 241 -7.17 -12.37 -14.39
CA ILE A 241 -6.22 -12.67 -15.47
C ILE A 241 -5.60 -11.39 -16.02
N HIS A 242 -6.38 -10.32 -16.18
CA HIS A 242 -5.88 -9.05 -16.70
C HIS A 242 -4.93 -8.33 -15.73
N SER A 243 -5.11 -8.49 -14.43
CA SER A 243 -4.28 -7.85 -13.41
C SER A 243 -3.11 -8.70 -12.93
N GLY A 244 -3.31 -9.99 -12.72
CA GLY A 244 -2.31 -10.89 -12.14
C GLY A 244 -1.76 -11.94 -13.10
N GLY A 245 -2.38 -12.09 -14.27
CA GLY A 245 -1.99 -13.10 -15.26
C GLY A 245 -2.65 -14.46 -15.08
N LYS A 246 -2.47 -15.32 -16.08
CA LYS A 246 -3.08 -16.67 -16.12
C LYS A 246 -2.59 -17.59 -15.01
N GLU A 247 -1.32 -17.52 -14.64
CA GLU A 247 -0.74 -18.37 -13.60
C GLU A 247 -1.29 -18.01 -12.20
N LEU A 248 -1.52 -16.73 -11.94
CA LEU A 248 -2.17 -16.28 -10.70
C LEU A 248 -3.59 -16.85 -10.62
N PHE A 249 -4.38 -16.73 -11.68
CA PHE A 249 -5.72 -17.30 -11.71
C PHE A 249 -5.72 -18.82 -11.53
N LYS A 250 -4.80 -19.52 -12.20
CA LYS A 250 -4.64 -20.97 -12.08
C LYS A 250 -4.29 -21.42 -10.65
N LYS A 251 -3.48 -20.63 -9.94
CA LYS A 251 -3.17 -20.86 -8.53
C LYS A 251 -4.43 -20.71 -7.68
N LEU A 252 -5.15 -19.59 -7.81
CA LEU A 252 -6.38 -19.32 -7.07
C LEU A 252 -7.47 -20.38 -7.31
N SER A 253 -7.66 -20.83 -8.57
CA SER A 253 -8.69 -21.79 -8.91
C SER A 253 -8.38 -23.25 -8.51
N ARG A 254 -7.14 -23.55 -8.10
CA ARG A 254 -6.79 -24.88 -7.58
C ARG A 254 -6.97 -25.00 -6.08
N ASP A 255 -6.90 -23.87 -5.39
CA ASP A 255 -6.96 -23.79 -3.94
C ASP A 255 -8.41 -23.46 -3.46
N ALA A 256 -9.33 -23.14 -4.41
CA ALA A 256 -10.77 -22.94 -4.21
C ALA A 256 -11.55 -24.27 -4.37
#